data_e666633ce8bd2dd620af4becc131fd6b
#
_entry.id   e666633ce8bd2dd620af4becc131fd6b
#
_cell.length_a   1.000
_cell.length_b   1.000
_cell.length_c   1.000
_cell.angle_alpha   90.00
_cell.angle_beta   90.00
_cell.angle_gamma   90.00
#
_symmetry.space_group_name_H-M   'P 1'
#
loop_
_entity.id
_entity.type
_entity.pdbx_description
1 polymer ?
#
loop_
_entity_poly.entity_id
_entity_poly.type
_entity_poly.pdbx_seq_one_letter_code
_entity_poly.pdbx_strand_id
1 'polypeptide(L)'
;MKVKSEQEIREVLEPLARDLGVEIYEIVFKQGKNPSLTVYLDTEKEGGIDLNTCESFHNAADPVLDELDPTYGQPYTLNISSPGLDRPFKKDRDYLRNIGKKVEVKLYAPYRGEKFFEAVLVEYNGVGGNVTLDKNGEKHNLTQIVKMSQAIDFD
;
A
#
# COMPACT_ATOMS: atom_id res chain seq x y z
N MET A 1 -12.07 14.41 17.27
CA MET A 1 -10.64 14.83 17.28
C MET A 1 -10.37 15.68 16.06
N LYS A 2 -9.73 16.81 16.24
CA LYS A 2 -9.26 17.63 15.13
C LYS A 2 -7.90 17.12 14.66
N VAL A 3 -7.71 17.08 13.34
CA VAL A 3 -6.45 16.67 12.73
C VAL A 3 -6.15 17.61 11.57
N LYS A 4 -4.89 17.99 11.40
CA LYS A 4 -4.47 18.79 10.24
C LYS A 4 -4.69 18.00 8.96
N SER A 5 -4.82 18.70 7.82
CA SER A 5 -5.10 18.06 6.55
C SER A 5 -3.95 17.16 6.09
N GLU A 6 -4.28 16.18 5.27
CA GLU A 6 -3.28 15.31 4.64
C GLU A 6 -2.23 16.15 3.91
N GLN A 7 -2.66 17.22 3.22
CA GLN A 7 -1.75 18.08 2.48
C GLN A 7 -0.71 18.76 3.40
N GLU A 8 -1.13 19.26 4.56
CA GLU A 8 -0.21 19.89 5.52
C GLU A 8 0.80 18.87 6.05
N ILE A 9 0.35 17.67 6.37
CA ILE A 9 1.22 16.58 6.84
C ILE A 9 2.20 16.18 5.73
N ARG A 10 1.69 16.02 4.51
CA ARG A 10 2.51 15.63 3.35
C ARG A 10 3.61 16.64 3.06
N GLU A 11 3.32 17.93 3.14
CA GLU A 11 4.28 18.99 2.85
C GLU A 11 5.52 18.91 3.73
N VAL A 12 5.37 18.57 5.01
CA VAL A 12 6.51 18.48 5.92
C VAL A 12 7.24 17.13 5.81
N LEU A 13 6.59 16.09 5.31
CA LEU A 13 7.18 14.77 5.16
C LEU A 13 7.83 14.52 3.79
N GLU A 14 7.37 15.21 2.75
CA GLU A 14 7.91 15.05 1.39
C GLU A 14 9.43 15.22 1.30
N PRO A 15 10.05 16.24 1.92
CA PRO A 15 11.51 16.37 1.87
C PRO A 15 12.24 15.16 2.47
N LEU A 16 11.69 14.56 3.52
CA LEU A 16 12.27 13.37 4.15
C LEU A 16 12.22 12.16 3.22
N ALA A 17 11.11 11.98 2.53
CA ALA A 17 10.96 10.91 1.56
C ALA A 17 11.95 11.07 0.40
N ARG A 18 12.12 12.28 -0.11
CA ARG A 18 13.08 12.56 -1.18
C ARG A 18 14.51 12.26 -0.76
N ASP A 19 14.88 12.59 0.47
CA ASP A 19 16.23 12.35 1.00
C ASP A 19 16.53 10.84 1.07
N LEU A 20 15.51 10.03 1.28
CA LEU A 20 15.64 8.57 1.34
C LEU A 20 15.42 7.87 -0.01
N GLY A 21 15.12 8.64 -1.06
CA GLY A 21 14.88 8.08 -2.38
C GLY A 21 13.55 7.35 -2.52
N VAL A 22 12.55 7.71 -1.72
CA VAL A 22 11.23 7.09 -1.73
C VAL A 22 10.14 8.14 -1.95
N GLU A 23 8.92 7.68 -2.20
CA GLU A 23 7.74 8.52 -2.36
C GLU A 23 6.73 8.26 -1.26
N ILE A 24 5.94 9.28 -0.93
CA ILE A 24 4.76 9.09 -0.08
C ILE A 24 3.62 8.65 -0.99
N TYR A 25 3.19 7.40 -0.82
CA TYR A 25 2.10 6.83 -1.60
C TYR A 25 0.75 7.31 -1.08
N GLU A 26 0.55 7.23 0.23
CA GLU A 26 -0.72 7.61 0.87
C GLU A 26 -0.48 7.90 2.34
N ILE A 27 -1.28 8.81 2.89
CA ILE A 27 -1.30 9.12 4.32
C ILE A 27 -2.71 8.86 4.81
N VAL A 28 -2.85 8.03 5.85
CA VAL A 28 -4.14 7.66 6.43
C VAL A 28 -4.13 7.95 7.92
N PHE A 29 -5.09 8.72 8.39
CA PHE A 29 -5.30 8.95 9.81
C PHE A 29 -6.57 8.24 10.26
N LYS A 30 -6.44 7.34 11.23
CA LYS A 30 -7.58 6.65 11.83
C LYS A 30 -7.86 7.23 13.20
N GLN A 31 -9.09 7.70 13.40
CA GLN A 31 -9.57 8.17 14.70
C GLN A 31 -10.17 7.00 15.47
N GLY A 32 -10.34 7.15 16.77
CA GLY A 32 -10.93 6.14 17.63
C GLY A 32 -10.19 6.03 18.95
N LYS A 33 -10.30 4.88 19.62
CA LYS A 33 -9.65 4.63 20.91
C LYS A 33 -8.13 4.74 20.85
N ASN A 34 -7.54 4.25 19.75
CA ASN A 34 -6.11 4.28 19.54
C ASN A 34 -5.82 4.99 18.19
N PRO A 35 -5.84 6.33 18.17
CA PRO A 35 -5.62 7.07 16.93
C PRO A 35 -4.26 6.72 16.32
N SER A 36 -4.22 6.58 15.00
CA SER A 36 -2.98 6.27 14.30
C SER A 36 -2.84 7.08 13.02
N LEU A 37 -1.61 7.49 12.73
CA LEU A 37 -1.23 8.11 11.48
C LEU A 37 -0.33 7.10 10.75
N THR A 38 -0.77 6.62 9.59
CA THR A 38 0.01 5.69 8.79
C THR A 38 0.47 6.38 7.51
N VAL A 39 1.78 6.34 7.27
CA VAL A 39 2.38 6.85 6.04
C VAL A 39 2.84 5.66 5.22
N TYR A 40 2.29 5.53 4.01
CA TYR A 40 2.66 4.46 3.09
C TYR A 40 3.72 4.99 2.15
N LEU A 41 4.91 4.39 2.20
CA LEU A 41 6.04 4.74 1.34
C LEU A 41 6.14 3.77 0.18
N ASP A 42 6.57 4.28 -0.96
CA ASP A 42 6.72 3.48 -2.16
C ASP A 42 8.04 3.83 -2.85
N THR A 43 8.54 2.93 -3.69
CA THR A 43 9.76 3.13 -4.45
C THR A 43 9.66 2.41 -5.78
N GLU A 44 10.37 2.91 -6.80
CA GLU A 44 10.49 2.24 -8.08
C GLU A 44 11.58 1.16 -8.07
N LYS A 45 12.36 1.08 -7.00
CA LYS A 45 13.41 0.07 -6.86
C LYS A 45 12.82 -1.32 -6.78
N GLU A 46 13.50 -2.27 -7.41
CA GLU A 46 13.16 -3.67 -7.31
C GLU A 46 13.24 -4.13 -5.86
N GLY A 47 12.27 -4.96 -5.43
CA GLY A 47 12.18 -5.41 -4.05
C GLY A 47 11.36 -4.52 -3.14
N GLY A 48 11.00 -3.29 -3.59
CA GLY A 48 10.15 -2.38 -2.82
C GLY A 48 10.84 -1.72 -1.64
N ILE A 49 10.04 -1.31 -0.66
CA ILE A 49 10.52 -0.63 0.55
C ILE A 49 10.99 -1.67 1.57
N ASP A 50 12.19 -1.49 2.11
CA ASP A 50 12.73 -2.37 3.16
C ASP A 50 12.46 -1.81 4.57
N LEU A 51 12.71 -2.64 5.57
CA LEU A 51 12.48 -2.28 6.96
C LEU A 51 13.38 -1.13 7.42
N ASN A 52 14.63 -1.13 6.98
CA ASN A 52 15.59 -0.07 7.33
C ASN A 52 15.13 1.30 6.83
N THR A 53 14.58 1.35 5.62
CA THR A 53 14.04 2.58 5.06
C THR A 53 12.84 3.07 5.87
N CYS A 54 11.96 2.17 6.27
CA CYS A 54 10.82 2.51 7.13
C CYS A 54 11.27 3.07 8.47
N GLU A 55 12.26 2.46 9.11
CA GLU A 55 12.82 2.93 10.37
C GLU A 55 13.48 4.31 10.23
N SER A 56 14.26 4.50 9.17
CA SER A 56 14.92 5.78 8.91
C SER A 56 13.88 6.90 8.68
N PHE A 57 12.83 6.60 7.93
CA PHE A 57 11.76 7.57 7.71
C PHE A 57 11.02 7.88 9.01
N HIS A 58 10.69 6.86 9.80
CA HIS A 58 10.01 7.03 11.09
C HIS A 58 10.82 7.94 12.01
N ASN A 59 12.11 7.66 12.15
CA ASN A 59 12.99 8.44 13.02
C ASN A 59 13.14 9.89 12.56
N ALA A 60 13.15 10.12 11.25
CA ALA A 60 13.22 11.47 10.70
C ALA A 60 11.87 12.21 10.81
N ALA A 61 10.76 11.48 10.67
CA ALA A 61 9.42 12.05 10.70
C ALA A 61 8.97 12.45 12.12
N ASP A 62 9.40 11.70 13.12
CA ASP A 62 8.97 11.89 14.51
C ASP A 62 9.16 13.36 14.99
N PRO A 63 10.38 13.94 14.95
CA PRO A 63 10.55 15.33 15.40
C PRO A 63 9.84 16.35 14.51
N VAL A 64 9.73 16.08 13.21
CA VAL A 64 9.03 16.97 12.27
C VAL A 64 7.54 17.00 12.58
N LEU A 65 6.94 15.85 12.88
CA LEU A 65 5.53 15.75 13.25
C LEU A 65 5.27 16.32 14.65
N ASP A 66 6.20 16.17 15.58
CA ASP A 66 6.09 16.79 16.89
C ASP A 66 6.01 18.31 16.78
N GLU A 67 6.80 18.92 15.91
CA GLU A 67 6.77 20.36 15.65
C GLU A 67 5.48 20.78 14.93
N LEU A 68 5.04 20.02 13.94
CA LEU A 68 3.81 20.33 13.21
C LEU A 68 2.57 20.19 14.09
N ASP A 69 2.60 19.23 15.03
CA ASP A 69 1.49 18.90 15.93
C ASP A 69 0.18 18.65 15.16
N PRO A 70 0.11 17.60 14.36
CA PRO A 70 -1.03 17.37 13.47
C PRO A 70 -2.34 17.08 14.18
N THR A 71 -2.30 16.69 15.45
CA THR A 71 -3.47 16.31 16.25
C THR A 71 -3.76 17.33 17.36
N TYR A 72 -3.14 18.49 17.34
CA TYR A 72 -3.34 19.55 18.33
C TYR A 72 -3.17 19.05 19.77
N GLY A 73 -2.05 18.36 20.00
CA GLY A 73 -1.66 17.86 21.32
C GLY A 73 -2.24 16.49 21.71
N GLN A 74 -3.09 15.90 20.88
CA GLN A 74 -3.66 14.59 21.19
C GLN A 74 -2.68 13.47 20.83
N PRO A 75 -2.51 12.45 21.68
CA PRO A 75 -1.64 11.33 21.37
C PRO A 75 -2.10 10.53 20.16
N TYR A 76 -1.16 10.03 19.40
CA TYR A 76 -1.42 9.11 18.27
C TYR A 76 -0.20 8.24 18.03
N THR A 77 -0.40 7.14 17.31
CA THR A 77 0.69 6.23 16.93
C THR A 77 1.10 6.51 15.49
N LEU A 78 2.39 6.68 15.25
CA LEU A 78 2.93 6.84 13.90
C LEU A 78 3.36 5.48 13.37
N ASN A 79 2.80 5.09 12.23
CA ASN A 79 3.15 3.84 11.52
C ASN A 79 3.68 4.18 10.14
N ILE A 80 4.76 3.50 9.75
CA ILE A 80 5.32 3.59 8.41
C ILE A 80 5.21 2.21 7.76
N SER A 81 4.66 2.17 6.56
CA SER A 81 4.41 0.90 5.86
C SER A 81 4.63 1.04 4.36
N SER A 82 4.45 -0.03 3.62
CA SER A 82 4.50 -0.02 2.16
C SER A 82 3.17 -0.49 1.57
N PRO A 83 2.80 0.02 0.37
CA PRO A 83 1.58 -0.44 -0.29
C PRO A 83 1.68 -1.91 -0.69
N GLY A 84 0.55 -2.61 -0.67
CA GLY A 84 0.45 -3.97 -1.16
C GLY A 84 0.65 -5.07 -0.13
N LEU A 85 1.19 -4.75 1.07
CA LEU A 85 1.36 -5.77 2.11
C LEU A 85 0.03 -6.13 2.78
N ASP A 86 -0.78 -5.12 3.09
CA ASP A 86 -2.07 -5.30 3.76
C ASP A 86 -3.17 -4.48 3.09
N ARG A 87 -2.95 -4.01 1.87
CA ARG A 87 -3.85 -3.12 1.16
C ARG A 87 -4.15 -3.60 -0.25
N PRO A 88 -5.38 -3.36 -0.74
CA PRO A 88 -5.71 -3.67 -2.13
C PRO A 88 -4.93 -2.76 -3.09
N PHE A 89 -4.63 -3.29 -4.28
CA PHE A 89 -4.08 -2.48 -5.37
C PHE A 89 -5.09 -1.41 -5.77
N LYS A 90 -4.64 -0.18 -5.95
CA LYS A 90 -5.49 0.96 -6.35
C LYS A 90 -5.03 1.62 -7.62
N LYS A 91 -3.73 1.68 -7.85
CA LYS A 91 -3.12 2.38 -8.99
C LYS A 91 -2.55 1.40 -9.99
N ASP A 92 -2.42 1.83 -11.24
CA ASP A 92 -1.84 1.01 -12.31
C ASP A 92 -0.49 0.44 -11.90
N ARG A 93 0.36 1.25 -11.28
CA ARG A 93 1.69 0.79 -10.88
C ARG A 93 1.68 -0.33 -9.84
N ASP A 94 0.63 -0.42 -9.01
CA ASP A 94 0.51 -1.50 -8.04
C ASP A 94 0.39 -2.84 -8.75
N TYR A 95 -0.40 -2.90 -9.82
CA TYR A 95 -0.54 -4.09 -10.65
C TYR A 95 0.73 -4.37 -11.44
N LEU A 96 1.28 -3.34 -12.08
CA LEU A 96 2.45 -3.49 -12.95
C LEU A 96 3.68 -4.00 -12.19
N ARG A 97 3.85 -3.57 -10.94
CA ARG A 97 4.95 -4.04 -10.09
C ARG A 97 4.82 -5.48 -9.64
N ASN A 98 3.61 -6.00 -9.68
CA ASN A 98 3.34 -7.35 -9.21
C ASN A 98 3.17 -8.36 -10.33
N ILE A 99 3.42 -7.97 -11.57
CA ILE A 99 3.46 -8.91 -12.69
C ILE A 99 4.58 -9.92 -12.45
N GLY A 100 4.24 -11.21 -12.56
CA GLY A 100 5.14 -12.31 -12.27
C GLY A 100 5.17 -12.72 -10.80
N LYS A 101 4.42 -12.04 -9.95
CA LYS A 101 4.35 -12.33 -8.51
C LYS A 101 3.01 -12.91 -8.12
N LYS A 102 2.99 -13.61 -6.99
CA LYS A 102 1.75 -14.18 -6.44
C LYS A 102 0.91 -13.07 -5.81
N VAL A 103 -0.37 -13.06 -6.15
CA VAL A 103 -1.34 -12.09 -5.63
C VAL A 103 -2.55 -12.82 -5.04
N GLU A 104 -3.23 -12.15 -4.11
CA GLU A 104 -4.51 -12.60 -3.58
C GLU A 104 -5.63 -11.90 -4.34
N VAL A 105 -6.63 -12.66 -4.80
CA VAL A 105 -7.70 -12.17 -5.64
C VAL A 105 -9.05 -12.47 -4.99
N LYS A 106 -9.91 -11.44 -4.90
CA LYS A 106 -11.30 -11.58 -4.46
C LYS A 106 -12.23 -11.15 -5.59
N LEU A 107 -13.21 -11.97 -5.93
CA LEU A 107 -14.14 -11.74 -7.03
C LEU A 107 -15.52 -11.36 -6.53
N TYR A 108 -16.30 -10.66 -7.37
CA TYR A 108 -17.72 -10.36 -7.11
C TYR A 108 -18.57 -11.63 -7.15
N ALA A 109 -18.26 -12.55 -8.06
CA ALA A 109 -18.97 -13.81 -8.20
C ALA A 109 -17.96 -14.96 -8.29
N PRO A 110 -18.32 -16.17 -7.83
CA PRO A 110 -17.40 -17.29 -7.91
C PRO A 110 -16.95 -17.58 -9.34
N TYR A 111 -15.67 -17.83 -9.53
CA TYR A 111 -15.10 -18.31 -10.77
C TYR A 111 -14.64 -19.74 -10.53
N ARG A 112 -15.26 -20.69 -11.24
CA ARG A 112 -15.02 -22.14 -11.03
C ARG A 112 -15.18 -22.56 -9.56
N GLY A 113 -16.19 -21.96 -8.89
CA GLY A 113 -16.53 -22.27 -7.50
C GLY A 113 -15.73 -21.51 -6.44
N GLU A 114 -14.80 -20.63 -6.83
CA GLU A 114 -13.99 -19.88 -5.88
C GLU A 114 -14.16 -18.37 -6.04
N LYS A 115 -14.45 -17.69 -4.94
CA LYS A 115 -14.49 -16.21 -4.87
C LYS A 115 -13.16 -15.62 -4.41
N PHE A 116 -12.36 -16.39 -3.72
CA PHE A 116 -11.08 -15.96 -3.16
C PHE A 116 -10.03 -17.02 -3.48
N PHE A 117 -8.93 -16.59 -4.08
CA PHE A 117 -7.82 -17.51 -4.40
C PHE A 117 -6.51 -16.74 -4.58
N GLU A 118 -5.41 -17.46 -4.59
CA GLU A 118 -4.09 -16.93 -4.93
C GLU A 118 -3.71 -17.38 -6.34
N ALA A 119 -3.03 -16.49 -7.06
CA ALA A 119 -2.54 -16.78 -8.41
C ALA A 119 -1.37 -15.86 -8.75
N VAL A 120 -0.64 -16.17 -9.82
CA VAL A 120 0.43 -15.29 -10.33
C VAL A 120 -0.18 -14.30 -11.30
N LEU A 121 0.10 -13.01 -11.11
CA LEU A 121 -0.35 -11.97 -12.04
C LEU A 121 0.55 -12.00 -13.28
N VAL A 122 -0.04 -12.30 -14.45
CA VAL A 122 0.70 -12.43 -15.71
C VAL A 122 0.62 -11.15 -16.53
N GLU A 123 -0.56 -10.55 -16.62
CA GLU A 123 -0.81 -9.38 -17.45
C GLU A 123 -1.86 -8.48 -16.82
N TYR A 124 -1.71 -7.16 -17.03
CA TYR A 124 -2.64 -6.16 -16.55
C TYR A 124 -2.93 -5.15 -17.65
N ASN A 125 -4.21 -4.92 -17.95
CA ASN A 125 -4.68 -4.10 -19.06
C ASN A 125 -5.41 -2.81 -18.62
N GLY A 126 -5.05 -2.29 -17.46
CA GLY A 126 -5.60 -1.03 -16.93
C GLY A 126 -6.66 -1.23 -15.86
N VAL A 127 -6.90 -0.16 -15.07
CA VAL A 127 -7.92 -0.18 -14.01
C VAL A 127 -9.29 -0.33 -14.64
N GLY A 128 -10.06 -1.34 -14.18
CA GLY A 128 -11.35 -1.69 -14.77
C GLY A 128 -11.26 -2.55 -16.02
N GLY A 129 -10.03 -2.87 -16.48
CA GLY A 129 -9.81 -3.77 -17.60
C GLY A 129 -9.59 -5.20 -17.16
N ASN A 130 -9.07 -6.00 -18.09
CA ASN A 130 -8.83 -7.42 -17.85
C ASN A 130 -7.47 -7.64 -17.19
N VAL A 131 -7.41 -8.63 -16.30
CA VAL A 131 -6.13 -9.17 -15.81
C VAL A 131 -6.02 -10.62 -16.23
N THR A 132 -4.79 -11.06 -16.52
CA THR A 132 -4.50 -12.47 -16.79
C THR A 132 -3.77 -13.03 -15.58
N LEU A 133 -4.30 -14.13 -15.05
CA LEU A 133 -3.77 -14.81 -13.87
C LEU A 133 -3.39 -16.23 -14.20
N ASP A 134 -2.30 -16.73 -13.66
CA ASP A 134 -1.90 -18.12 -13.75
C ASP A 134 -2.18 -18.78 -12.41
N LYS A 135 -3.11 -19.75 -12.44
CA LYS A 135 -3.47 -20.55 -11.28
C LYS A 135 -3.19 -22.02 -11.59
N ASN A 136 -2.22 -22.59 -10.90
CA ASN A 136 -1.85 -23.99 -11.07
C ASN A 136 -1.46 -24.36 -12.51
N GLY A 137 -0.76 -23.48 -13.22
CA GLY A 137 -0.34 -23.69 -14.59
C GLY A 137 -1.37 -23.35 -15.66
N GLU A 138 -2.56 -22.90 -15.25
CA GLU A 138 -3.65 -22.54 -16.14
C GLU A 138 -3.88 -21.03 -16.12
N LYS A 139 -3.92 -20.41 -17.31
CA LYS A 139 -4.13 -18.96 -17.43
C LYS A 139 -5.60 -18.62 -17.52
N HIS A 140 -6.01 -17.61 -16.75
CA HIS A 140 -7.39 -17.12 -16.71
C HIS A 140 -7.43 -15.62 -16.92
N ASN A 141 -8.32 -15.15 -17.79
CA ASN A 141 -8.56 -13.72 -18.01
C ASN A 141 -9.82 -13.33 -17.26
N LEU A 142 -9.70 -12.41 -16.30
CA LEU A 142 -10.80 -12.03 -15.41
C LEU A 142 -11.03 -10.52 -15.42
N THR A 143 -12.29 -10.12 -15.33
CA THR A 143 -12.71 -8.70 -15.33
C THR A 143 -13.41 -8.26 -14.07
N GLN A 144 -14.00 -9.17 -13.30
CA GLN A 144 -14.85 -8.84 -12.16
C GLN A 144 -14.11 -9.04 -10.85
N ILE A 145 -13.08 -8.23 -10.64
CA ILE A 145 -12.25 -8.32 -9.44
C ILE A 145 -12.67 -7.25 -8.44
N VAL A 146 -13.06 -7.67 -7.24
CA VAL A 146 -13.39 -6.77 -6.13
C VAL A 146 -12.11 -6.19 -5.55
N LYS A 147 -11.10 -7.05 -5.35
CA LYS A 147 -9.90 -6.69 -4.61
C LYS A 147 -8.74 -7.59 -5.07
N MET A 148 -7.59 -6.97 -5.27
CA MET A 148 -6.33 -7.68 -5.51
C MET A 148 -5.26 -7.08 -4.60
N SER A 149 -4.46 -7.91 -3.95
CA SER A 149 -3.37 -7.48 -3.09
C SER A 149 -2.21 -8.44 -3.21
N GLN A 150 -1.04 -8.00 -2.77
CA GLN A 150 0.14 -8.85 -2.75
C GLN A 150 -0.09 -10.02 -1.79
N ALA A 151 0.21 -11.24 -2.23
CA ALA A 151 0.13 -12.40 -1.35
C ALA A 151 1.27 -12.34 -0.33
N ILE A 152 0.92 -12.58 0.93
CA ILE A 152 1.91 -12.62 2.00
C ILE A 152 2.47 -14.03 2.05
N ASP A 153 3.79 -14.14 1.85
CA ASP A 153 4.49 -15.41 1.90
C ASP A 153 5.26 -15.47 3.23
N PHE A 154 4.92 -16.43 4.05
CA PHE A 154 5.50 -16.60 5.39
C PHE A 154 6.61 -17.66 5.42
N ASP A 155 7.31 -17.86 4.36
CA ASP A 155 8.41 -18.82 4.32
C ASP A 155 9.62 -18.38 5.14
#